data_1c66c2ee31cb82691cecae92779ecbb1
#
_entry.id   1c66c2ee31cb82691cecae92779ecbb1
#
_cell.length_a   1.000
_cell.length_b   1.000
_cell.length_c   1.000
_cell.angle_alpha   90.00
_cell.angle_beta   90.00
_cell.angle_gamma   90.00
#
_symmetry.space_group_name_H-M   'P 1'
#
loop_
_entity.id
_entity.type
_entity.pdbx_description
1 polymer ?
#
loop_
_entity_poly.entity_id
_entity_poly.type
_entity_poly.pdbx_seq_one_letter_code
_entity_poly.pdbx_strand_id
1 'polypeptide(L)' 'MSRVIDLQGPDGNAFFLMAQADSWLRQMKRRDEFNAMRTEMMSGDYNNLLRVFQTKFGDLVEFANAPEGYEND' A
#
# COMPACT_ATOMS: atom_id res chain seq x y z
N MET A 1 -11.20 -5.41 10.64
CA MET A 1 -10.91 -4.00 10.96
C MET A 1 -9.92 -3.45 9.95
N SER A 2 -10.23 -2.30 9.35
CA SER A 2 -9.35 -1.68 8.37
C SER A 2 -8.61 -0.51 9.00
N ARG A 3 -7.43 -0.21 8.46
CA ARG A 3 -6.69 0.98 8.81
C ARG A 3 -6.92 2.02 7.72
N VAL A 4 -7.27 3.24 8.12
CA VAL A 4 -7.39 4.37 7.20
C VAL A 4 -6.03 5.03 7.07
N ILE A 5 -5.57 5.19 5.84
CA ILE A 5 -4.32 5.90 5.53
C ILE A 5 -4.67 7.15 4.73
N ASP A 6 -4.35 8.32 5.29
CA ASP A 6 -4.60 9.58 4.61
C ASP A 6 -3.45 9.86 3.64
N LEU A 7 -3.75 9.78 2.35
CA LEU A 7 -2.73 9.91 1.32
C LEU A 7 -2.26 11.35 1.08
N GLN A 8 -2.93 12.33 1.70
CA GLN A 8 -2.47 13.72 1.68
C GLN A 8 -1.70 14.11 2.93
N GLY A 9 -1.67 13.21 3.91
CA GLY A 9 -0.90 13.42 5.13
C GLY A 9 0.50 12.82 5.04
N PRO A 10 1.26 12.84 6.16
CA PRO A 10 2.61 12.29 6.18
C PRO A 10 2.69 10.82 5.80
N ASP A 11 1.61 10.06 6.04
CA ASP A 11 1.57 8.63 5.77
C ASP A 11 1.36 8.30 4.30
N GLY A 12 1.14 9.30 3.46
CA GLY A 12 0.89 9.10 2.04
C GLY A 12 2.12 8.96 1.18
N ASN A 13 3.34 8.90 1.75
CA ASN A 13 4.54 8.76 0.94
C ASN A 13 4.88 7.29 0.68
N ALA A 14 5.63 7.08 -0.41
CA ALA A 14 5.97 5.72 -0.85
C ALA A 14 6.78 4.95 0.19
N PHE A 15 7.68 5.62 0.89
CA PHE A 15 8.51 4.96 1.90
C PHE A 15 7.68 4.46 3.07
N PHE A 16 6.72 5.28 3.52
CA PHE A 16 5.82 4.84 4.58
C PHE A 16 5.01 3.63 4.15
N LEU A 17 4.45 3.66 2.95
CA LEU A 17 3.63 2.56 2.46
C LEU A 17 4.44 1.28 2.30
N MET A 18 5.68 1.37 1.86
CA MET A 18 6.55 0.20 1.77
C MET A 18 6.89 -0.36 3.15
N ALA A 19 7.16 0.51 4.12
CA ALA A 19 7.42 0.07 5.49
C ALA A 19 6.19 -0.58 6.11
N GLN A 20 5.01 -0.04 5.83
CA GLN A 20 3.76 -0.60 6.31
C GLN A 20 3.50 -1.98 5.69
N ALA A 21 3.79 -2.13 4.40
CA ALA A 21 3.66 -3.42 3.71
C ALA A 21 4.57 -4.47 4.35
N ASP A 22 5.82 -4.11 4.60
CA ASP A 22 6.77 -5.01 5.24
C ASP A 22 6.28 -5.44 6.62
N SER A 23 5.82 -4.48 7.42
CA SER A 23 5.31 -4.75 8.76
C SER A 23 4.13 -5.70 8.75
N TRP A 24 3.15 -5.44 7.86
CA TRP A 24 1.97 -6.30 7.78
C TRP A 24 2.29 -7.70 7.28
N LEU A 25 3.17 -7.83 6.30
CA LEU A 25 3.56 -9.14 5.80
C LEU A 25 4.29 -9.94 6.87
N ARG A 26 5.10 -9.29 7.72
CA ARG A 26 5.72 -9.96 8.86
C ARG A 26 4.69 -10.48 9.84
N GLN A 27 3.69 -9.67 10.14
CA GLN A 27 2.62 -10.08 11.07
C GLN A 27 1.81 -11.24 10.53
N MET A 28 1.67 -11.31 9.22
CA MET A 28 0.98 -12.40 8.53
C MET A 28 1.86 -13.64 8.33
N LYS A 29 3.14 -13.55 8.70
CA LYS A 29 4.15 -14.59 8.44
C LYS A 29 4.36 -14.82 6.95
N ARG A 30 4.25 -13.75 6.16
CA ARG A 30 4.40 -13.78 4.70
C ARG A 30 5.49 -12.81 4.24
N ARG A 31 6.51 -12.63 5.05
CA ARG A 31 7.60 -11.67 4.78
C ARG A 31 8.33 -11.99 3.48
N ASP A 32 8.37 -13.26 3.09
CA ASP A 32 8.99 -13.72 1.85
C ASP A 32 8.31 -13.13 0.60
N GLU A 33 7.08 -12.65 0.71
CA GLU A 33 6.36 -12.04 -0.40
C GLU A 33 6.71 -10.56 -0.60
N PHE A 34 7.44 -9.96 0.34
CA PHE A 34 7.68 -8.52 0.31
C PHE A 34 8.51 -8.08 -0.91
N ASN A 35 9.54 -8.84 -1.27
CA ASN A 35 10.41 -8.44 -2.38
C ASN A 35 9.65 -8.36 -3.70
N ALA A 36 8.79 -9.34 -3.97
CA ALA A 36 7.97 -9.34 -5.18
C ALA A 36 6.98 -8.16 -5.17
N MET A 37 6.34 -7.93 -4.03
CA MET A 37 5.41 -6.82 -3.88
C MET A 37 6.11 -5.48 -4.07
N ARG A 38 7.28 -5.30 -3.45
CA ARG A 38 8.06 -4.08 -3.59
C ARG A 38 8.42 -3.81 -5.03
N THR A 39 8.83 -4.84 -5.75
CA THR A 39 9.15 -4.71 -7.17
C THR A 39 7.95 -4.22 -7.96
N GLU A 40 6.77 -4.79 -7.72
CA GLU A 40 5.54 -4.36 -8.39
C GLU A 40 5.17 -2.91 -8.01
N MET A 41 5.29 -2.55 -6.74
CA MET A 41 4.99 -1.19 -6.28
C MET A 41 5.88 -0.16 -6.96
N MET A 42 7.13 -0.52 -7.24
CA MET A 42 8.10 0.38 -7.85
C MET A 42 8.11 0.32 -9.39
N SER A 43 7.27 -0.51 -9.98
CA SER A 43 7.29 -0.73 -11.44
C SER A 43 6.51 0.31 -12.23
N GLY A 44 5.84 1.25 -11.58
CA GLY A 44 5.04 2.28 -12.23
C GLY A 44 4.99 3.54 -11.40
N ASP A 45 3.92 4.31 -11.57
CA ASP A 45 3.73 5.57 -10.86
C ASP A 45 3.14 5.32 -9.45
N TYR A 46 2.84 6.44 -8.77
CA TYR A 46 2.27 6.38 -7.42
C TYR A 46 0.90 5.69 -7.40
N ASN A 47 0.08 5.91 -8.41
CA ASN A 47 -1.22 5.23 -8.50
C ASN A 47 -1.06 3.73 -8.64
N ASN A 48 -0.05 3.27 -9.37
CA ASN A 48 0.27 1.85 -9.46
C ASN A 48 0.69 1.30 -8.09
N LEU A 49 1.52 2.05 -7.37
CA LEU A 49 1.95 1.66 -6.03
C LEU A 49 0.74 1.46 -5.10
N LEU A 50 -0.20 2.40 -5.12
CA LEU A 50 -1.41 2.30 -4.31
C LEU A 50 -2.26 1.09 -4.69
N ARG A 51 -2.38 0.82 -5.98
CA ARG A 51 -3.18 -0.30 -6.48
C ARG A 51 -2.58 -1.64 -6.03
N VAL A 52 -1.27 -1.78 -6.13
CA VAL A 52 -0.59 -2.99 -5.68
C VAL A 52 -0.79 -3.18 -4.17
N PHE A 53 -0.61 -2.12 -3.41
CA PHE A 53 -0.79 -2.15 -1.96
C PHE A 53 -2.22 -2.58 -1.59
N GLN A 54 -3.21 -1.95 -2.20
CA GLN A 54 -4.61 -2.24 -1.91
C GLN A 54 -5.00 -3.66 -2.34
N THR A 55 -4.51 -4.12 -3.48
CA THR A 55 -4.76 -5.48 -3.96
C THR A 55 -4.21 -6.50 -2.97
N LYS A 56 -3.03 -6.23 -2.42
CA LYS A 56 -2.38 -7.17 -1.49
C LYS A 56 -3.10 -7.23 -0.16
N PHE A 57 -3.51 -6.09 0.38
CA PHE A 57 -4.05 -6.03 1.74
C PHE A 57 -5.56 -5.95 1.79
N GLY A 58 -6.21 -5.63 0.67
CA GLY A 58 -7.67 -5.69 0.56
C GLY A 58 -8.38 -4.91 1.67
N ASP A 59 -9.16 -5.60 2.46
CA ASP A 59 -9.98 -4.99 3.51
C ASP A 59 -9.19 -4.47 4.71
N LEU A 60 -7.88 -4.71 4.75
CA LEU A 60 -7.04 -4.22 5.86
C LEU A 60 -6.72 -2.74 5.72
N VAL A 61 -6.93 -2.16 4.56
CA VAL A 61 -6.58 -0.76 4.31
C VAL A 61 -7.71 -0.03 3.61
N GLU A 62 -7.89 1.24 3.99
CA GLU A 62 -8.77 2.17 3.30
C GLU A 62 -7.99 3.45 3.07
N PHE A 63 -7.94 3.92 1.83
CA PHE A 63 -7.26 5.17 1.50
C PHE A 63 -8.22 6.35 1.58
N ALA A 64 -7.84 7.36 2.34
CA ALA A 64 -8.52 8.64 2.37
C ALA A 64 -7.77 9.63 1.50
N ASN A 65 -8.49 10.53 0.82
CA ASN A 65 -7.92 11.59 0.00
C ASN A 65 -6.99 11.03 -1.08
N ALA A 66 -7.44 9.99 -1.77
CA ALA A 66 -6.68 9.38 -2.84
C ALA A 66 -6.38 10.40 -3.96
N PRO A 67 -5.23 10.29 -4.64
CA PRO A 67 -4.90 11.21 -5.71
C PRO A 67 -5.87 11.08 -6.87
N GLU A 68 -5.97 12.16 -7.65
CA GLU A 68 -6.81 12.18 -8.83
C GLU A 68 -6.37 11.07 -9.79
N GLY A 69 -7.34 10.37 -10.35
CA GLY A 69 -7.07 9.26 -11.26
C GLY A 69 -6.93 7.91 -10.60
N TYR A 70 -6.82 7.85 -9.28
CA TYR A 70 -6.80 6.57 -8.58
C TYR A 70 -8.23 6.13 -8.26
N GLU A 71 -8.57 4.93 -8.64
CA GLU A 71 -9.88 4.33 -8.34
C GLU A 71 -9.75 3.31 -7.22
N ASN A 72 -10.53 3.54 -6.19
CA ASN A 72 -10.59 2.71 -4.99
C ASN A 72 -11.72 1.69 -5.18
N ASP A 73 -11.39 0.51 -5.62
CA ASP A 73 -12.41 -0.55 -5.82
C ASP A 73 -12.58 -1.40 -4.58
#